data_867d323a5f3ead8558015fc521b0b87e
#
_entry.id   867d323a5f3ead8558015fc521b0b87e
#
_cell.length_a   1.000
_cell.length_b   1.000
_cell.length_c   1.000
_cell.angle_alpha   90.00
_cell.angle_beta   90.00
_cell.angle_gamma   90.00
#
_symmetry.space_group_name_H-M   'P 1'
#
loop_
_entity.id
_entity.type
_entity.pdbx_description
1 polymer ?
#
loop_
_entity_poly.entity_id
_entity_poly.type
_entity_poly.pdbx_seq_one_letter_code
_entity_poly.pdbx_strand_id
1 'polypeptide(L)'
;MFHVHFIWAQSTSGIIGVNGKLPWHDRGDLQHFKDMTINKTVVMGRKTRESLPQRNKKLPDRTNIVLSRTMKSTKTVKAVASPYAVIEQTAHYNRDELWVIGGHETFQAFIKAHDLNEIPFRLDAYVSVLNVDDEIQPITAQDEVTWAPVLDDRWVMMYDHMAGPRRRLQKYVKVFR
;
A
#
# COMPACT_ATOMS: atom_id res chain seq x y z
N MET A 1 8.66 11.81 -15.30
CA MET A 1 8.57 10.35 -15.04
C MET A 1 7.53 10.16 -13.96
N PHE A 2 6.56 9.27 -14.15
CA PHE A 2 5.48 8.99 -13.20
C PHE A 2 6.02 8.34 -11.92
N HIS A 3 5.44 8.65 -10.76
CA HIS A 3 5.86 8.11 -9.47
C HIS A 3 4.76 7.21 -8.88
N VAL A 4 5.15 6.00 -8.50
CA VAL A 4 4.31 5.09 -7.72
C VAL A 4 4.92 4.95 -6.34
N HIS A 5 4.14 5.28 -5.32
CA HIS A 5 4.54 5.17 -3.94
C HIS A 5 3.78 4.02 -3.28
N PHE A 6 4.49 3.10 -2.66
CA PHE A 6 3.92 2.14 -1.74
C PHE A 6 3.90 2.72 -0.33
N ILE A 7 2.85 2.47 0.42
CA ILE A 7 2.79 2.78 1.84
C ILE A 7 2.10 1.65 2.60
N TRP A 8 2.76 1.13 3.63
CA TRP A 8 2.17 0.14 4.52
C TRP A 8 2.78 0.20 5.91
N ALA A 9 2.07 -0.37 6.89
CA ALA A 9 2.58 -0.67 8.20
C ALA A 9 2.76 -2.19 8.34
N GLN A 10 3.82 -2.61 9.00
CA GLN A 10 4.09 -4.02 9.31
C GLN A 10 4.60 -4.17 10.74
N SER A 11 4.38 -5.35 11.33
CA SER A 11 5.07 -5.75 12.54
C SER A 11 6.56 -5.97 12.28
N THR A 12 7.35 -6.13 13.32
CA THR A 12 8.78 -6.43 13.20
C THR A 12 9.01 -7.73 12.42
N SER A 13 8.11 -8.72 12.55
CA SER A 13 8.15 -9.97 11.78
C SER A 13 7.67 -9.85 10.33
N GLY A 14 7.10 -8.69 9.92
CA GLY A 14 6.64 -8.46 8.54
C GLY A 14 5.16 -8.74 8.28
N ILE A 15 4.34 -8.93 9.32
CA ILE A 15 2.90 -9.10 9.19
C ILE A 15 2.25 -7.76 8.86
N ILE A 16 1.37 -7.72 7.85
CA ILE A 16 0.57 -6.54 7.47
C ILE A 16 -0.93 -6.74 7.67
N GLY A 17 -1.37 -7.93 8.02
CA GLY A 17 -2.77 -8.22 8.30
C GLY A 17 -3.00 -9.64 8.80
N VAL A 18 -4.05 -9.82 9.57
CA VAL A 18 -4.57 -11.13 10.00
C VAL A 18 -6.08 -11.12 9.77
N ASN A 19 -6.59 -12.11 9.06
CA ASN A 19 -8.02 -12.24 8.73
C ASN A 19 -8.61 -10.96 8.09
N GLY A 20 -7.83 -10.31 7.21
CA GLY A 20 -8.24 -9.10 6.49
C GLY A 20 -8.26 -7.82 7.32
N LYS A 21 -7.66 -7.81 8.50
CA LYS A 21 -7.60 -6.64 9.41
C LYS A 21 -6.18 -6.39 9.88
N LEU A 22 -5.87 -5.13 10.24
CA LEU A 22 -4.66 -4.82 11.01
C LEU A 22 -4.81 -5.38 12.42
N PRO A 23 -3.88 -6.24 12.88
CA PRO A 23 -3.98 -6.88 14.19
C PRO A 23 -3.50 -5.99 15.36
N TRP A 24 -3.22 -4.73 15.08
CA TRP A 24 -2.83 -3.71 16.08
C TRP A 24 -3.55 -2.40 15.84
N HIS A 25 -3.43 -1.49 16.81
CA HIS A 25 -3.89 -0.11 16.69
C HIS A 25 -2.76 0.85 17.08
N ASP A 26 -2.34 1.71 16.16
CA ASP A 26 -1.35 2.75 16.41
C ASP A 26 -1.81 4.09 15.82
N ARG A 27 -2.11 5.06 16.70
CA ARG A 27 -2.62 6.38 16.29
C ARG A 27 -1.59 7.16 15.48
N GLY A 28 -0.31 7.03 15.85
CA GLY A 28 0.78 7.73 15.16
C GLY A 28 0.98 7.21 13.74
N ASP A 29 0.84 5.91 13.52
CA ASP A 29 0.88 5.30 12.20
C ASP A 29 -0.33 5.70 11.34
N LEU A 30 -1.54 5.67 11.91
CA LEU A 30 -2.75 6.12 11.22
C LEU A 30 -2.66 7.60 10.82
N GLN A 31 -2.10 8.46 11.68
CA GLN A 31 -1.89 9.87 11.36
C GLN A 31 -0.84 10.04 10.25
N HIS A 32 0.29 9.33 10.33
CA HIS A 32 1.30 9.32 9.28
C HIS A 32 0.73 8.88 7.93
N PHE A 33 -0.03 7.78 7.90
CA PHE A 33 -0.71 7.32 6.70
C PHE A 33 -1.64 8.38 6.11
N LYS A 34 -2.43 9.05 6.98
CA LYS A 34 -3.32 10.12 6.57
C LYS A 34 -2.54 11.28 5.94
N ASP A 35 -1.50 11.76 6.61
CA ASP A 35 -0.70 12.92 6.18
C ASP A 35 -0.03 12.68 4.83
N MET A 36 0.47 11.45 4.61
CA MET A 36 1.12 11.06 3.36
C MET A 36 0.15 10.91 2.17
N THR A 37 -1.12 10.56 2.44
CA THR A 37 -2.07 10.18 1.37
C THR A 37 -3.22 11.17 1.17
N ILE A 38 -3.41 12.17 2.04
CA ILE A 38 -4.48 13.16 1.92
C ILE A 38 -4.36 13.93 0.59
N ASN A 39 -5.49 14.18 -0.08
CA ASN A 39 -5.59 14.84 -1.39
C ASN A 39 -4.85 14.11 -2.54
N LYS A 40 -4.42 12.87 -2.33
CA LYS A 40 -3.71 12.06 -3.31
C LYS A 40 -4.64 11.03 -3.99
N THR A 41 -4.14 10.41 -5.05
CA THR A 41 -4.73 9.20 -5.63
C THR A 41 -4.23 7.99 -4.86
N VAL A 42 -5.16 7.22 -4.28
CA VAL A 42 -4.85 5.96 -3.58
C VAL A 42 -5.37 4.78 -4.36
N VAL A 43 -4.55 3.73 -4.43
CA VAL A 43 -4.84 2.48 -5.14
C VAL A 43 -4.80 1.33 -4.15
N MET A 44 -5.84 0.51 -4.17
CA MET A 44 -5.97 -0.64 -3.28
C MET A 44 -6.57 -1.85 -4.01
N GLY A 45 -6.33 -3.04 -3.51
CA GLY A 45 -7.04 -4.23 -3.95
C GLY A 45 -8.47 -4.30 -3.41
N ARG A 46 -9.30 -5.18 -3.99
CA ARG A 46 -10.70 -5.36 -3.59
C ARG A 46 -10.85 -5.72 -2.11
N LYS A 47 -10.08 -6.69 -1.60
CA LYS A 47 -10.11 -7.10 -0.18
C LYS A 47 -9.77 -5.93 0.75
N THR A 48 -8.76 -5.14 0.42
CA THR A 48 -8.38 -3.94 1.20
C THR A 48 -9.51 -2.93 1.22
N ARG A 49 -10.18 -2.68 0.07
CA ARG A 49 -11.36 -1.81 0.03
C ARG A 49 -12.49 -2.33 0.94
N GLU A 50 -12.77 -3.63 0.88
CA GLU A 50 -13.83 -4.26 1.69
C GLU A 50 -13.55 -4.17 3.20
N SER A 51 -12.28 -4.13 3.61
CA SER A 51 -11.87 -3.98 5.01
C SER A 51 -11.99 -2.55 5.55
N LEU A 52 -12.18 -1.53 4.69
CA LEU A 52 -12.28 -0.15 5.14
C LEU A 52 -13.50 0.05 6.04
N PRO A 53 -13.36 0.78 7.17
CA PRO A 53 -14.43 0.94 8.15
C PRO A 53 -15.56 1.84 7.67
N GLN A 54 -15.30 2.71 6.67
CA GLN A 54 -16.27 3.67 6.16
C GLN A 54 -17.42 2.97 5.43
N ARG A 55 -18.65 3.43 5.64
CA ARG A 55 -19.87 2.85 5.04
C ARG A 55 -19.80 2.70 3.51
N ASN A 56 -19.20 3.66 2.82
CA ASN A 56 -19.05 3.65 1.37
C ASN A 56 -17.76 2.99 0.88
N LYS A 57 -16.97 2.39 1.78
CA LYS A 57 -15.74 1.67 1.48
C LYS A 57 -14.78 2.49 0.60
N LYS A 58 -14.52 3.72 1.02
CA LYS A 58 -13.53 4.62 0.42
C LYS A 58 -12.86 5.47 1.49
N LEU A 59 -11.63 5.90 1.24
CA LEU A 59 -10.93 6.87 2.09
C LEU A 59 -11.40 8.29 1.73
N PRO A 60 -11.82 9.12 2.72
CA PRO A 60 -12.24 10.50 2.49
C PRO A 60 -11.06 11.35 1.99
N ASP A 61 -11.38 12.42 1.26
CA ASP A 61 -10.43 13.42 0.75
C ASP A 61 -9.29 12.82 -0.09
N ARG A 62 -9.60 11.74 -0.82
CA ARG A 62 -8.67 11.02 -1.73
C ARG A 62 -9.41 10.57 -2.97
N THR A 63 -8.71 10.47 -4.09
CA THR A 63 -9.20 9.75 -5.27
C THR A 63 -8.96 8.26 -5.04
N ASN A 64 -10.03 7.48 -4.94
CA ASN A 64 -9.94 6.04 -4.65
C ASN A 64 -10.04 5.22 -5.94
N ILE A 65 -9.03 4.41 -6.21
CA ILE A 65 -9.00 3.45 -7.31
C ILE A 65 -8.84 2.03 -6.72
N VAL A 66 -9.60 1.08 -7.25
CA VAL A 66 -9.45 -0.34 -6.89
C VAL A 66 -8.86 -1.10 -8.05
N LEU A 67 -7.72 -1.74 -7.81
CA LEU A 67 -7.13 -2.69 -8.75
C LEU A 67 -7.93 -4.00 -8.67
N SER A 68 -8.74 -4.28 -9.70
CA SER A 68 -9.57 -5.48 -9.77
C SER A 68 -10.00 -5.77 -11.20
N ARG A 69 -9.92 -7.05 -11.59
CA ARG A 69 -10.38 -7.54 -12.88
C ARG A 69 -11.89 -7.84 -12.91
N THR A 70 -12.51 -7.97 -11.76
CA THR A 70 -13.91 -8.44 -11.63
C THR A 70 -14.86 -7.41 -11.04
N MET A 71 -14.33 -6.44 -10.28
CA MET A 71 -15.14 -5.40 -9.65
C MET A 71 -15.61 -4.38 -10.72
N LYS A 72 -16.85 -3.96 -10.66
CA LYS A 72 -17.36 -2.83 -11.44
C LYS A 72 -17.12 -1.51 -10.71
N SER A 73 -16.88 -0.46 -11.48
CA SER A 73 -16.78 0.91 -10.94
C SER A 73 -18.12 1.35 -10.34
N THR A 74 -18.02 2.18 -9.30
CA THR A 74 -19.16 2.85 -8.67
C THR A 74 -19.12 4.36 -8.96
N LYS A 75 -20.11 5.12 -8.49
CA LYS A 75 -20.11 6.59 -8.64
C LYS A 75 -18.89 7.27 -7.98
N THR A 76 -18.30 6.65 -6.95
CA THR A 76 -17.27 7.26 -6.11
C THR A 76 -15.95 6.52 -6.08
N VAL A 77 -15.88 5.31 -6.67
CA VAL A 77 -14.68 4.47 -6.70
C VAL A 77 -14.55 3.86 -8.08
N LYS A 78 -13.41 4.06 -8.72
CA LYS A 78 -13.09 3.43 -9.99
C LYS A 78 -12.44 2.06 -9.79
N ALA A 79 -12.86 1.08 -10.57
CA ALA A 79 -12.20 -0.23 -10.67
C ALA A 79 -11.41 -0.27 -11.97
N VAL A 80 -10.14 -0.67 -11.89
CA VAL A 80 -9.20 -0.72 -13.00
C VAL A 80 -8.48 -2.07 -12.98
N ALA A 81 -8.27 -2.66 -14.16
CA ALA A 81 -7.85 -4.06 -14.24
C ALA A 81 -6.32 -4.28 -14.17
N SER A 82 -5.50 -3.26 -14.45
CA SER A 82 -4.04 -3.41 -14.47
C SER A 82 -3.32 -2.18 -13.89
N PRO A 83 -2.08 -2.34 -13.39
CA PRO A 83 -1.25 -1.23 -12.93
C PRO A 83 -1.03 -0.15 -14.01
N TYR A 84 -0.78 -0.54 -15.25
CA TYR A 84 -0.58 0.40 -16.36
C TYR A 84 -1.82 1.24 -16.63
N ALA A 85 -3.00 0.63 -16.65
CA ALA A 85 -4.26 1.37 -16.82
C ALA A 85 -4.53 2.32 -15.64
N VAL A 86 -4.09 1.99 -14.42
CA VAL A 86 -4.14 2.90 -13.26
C VAL A 86 -3.24 4.11 -13.49
N ILE A 87 -1.99 3.88 -13.93
CA ILE A 87 -1.01 4.95 -14.21
C ILE A 87 -1.53 5.88 -15.31
N GLU A 88 -1.96 5.32 -16.46
CA GLU A 88 -2.50 6.08 -17.58
C GLU A 88 -3.71 6.93 -17.16
N GLN A 89 -4.63 6.35 -16.40
CA GLN A 89 -5.81 7.06 -15.93
C GLN A 89 -5.44 8.19 -14.95
N THR A 90 -4.45 7.98 -14.08
CA THR A 90 -4.00 8.99 -13.12
C THR A 90 -3.30 10.13 -13.86
N ALA A 91 -2.44 9.82 -14.83
CA ALA A 91 -1.74 10.79 -15.65
C ALA A 91 -2.71 11.64 -16.50
N HIS A 92 -3.81 11.06 -16.99
CA HIS A 92 -4.85 11.80 -17.74
C HIS A 92 -5.48 12.94 -16.94
N TYR A 93 -5.49 12.86 -15.60
CA TYR A 93 -5.95 13.92 -14.71
C TYR A 93 -4.84 14.90 -14.28
N ASN A 94 -3.75 14.99 -15.05
CA ASN A 94 -2.56 15.84 -14.76
C ASN A 94 -1.96 15.56 -13.37
N ARG A 95 -1.97 14.29 -12.95
CA ARG A 95 -1.32 13.82 -11.74
C ARG A 95 -0.15 12.93 -12.13
N ASP A 96 1.00 13.17 -11.55
CA ASP A 96 2.25 12.49 -11.84
C ASP A 96 2.64 11.45 -10.75
N GLU A 97 1.75 11.25 -9.77
CA GLU A 97 1.96 10.30 -8.68
C GLU A 97 0.69 9.56 -8.27
N LEU A 98 0.86 8.37 -7.70
CA LEU A 98 -0.17 7.62 -6.99
C LEU A 98 0.40 6.83 -5.80
N TRP A 99 -0.49 6.47 -4.86
CA TRP A 99 -0.14 5.78 -3.63
C TRP A 99 -0.83 4.42 -3.57
N VAL A 100 -0.06 3.33 -3.66
CA VAL A 100 -0.56 1.96 -3.47
C VAL A 100 -0.58 1.65 -1.98
N ILE A 101 -1.75 1.33 -1.46
CA ILE A 101 -2.00 1.15 -0.03
C ILE A 101 -2.31 -0.31 0.37
N GLY A 102 -2.13 -1.24 -0.55
CA GLY A 102 -2.30 -2.67 -0.29
C GLY A 102 -3.41 -3.35 -1.07
N GLY A 103 -3.60 -4.62 -0.85
CA GLY A 103 -2.80 -5.54 -0.04
C GLY A 103 -1.64 -6.16 -0.82
N HIS A 104 -1.13 -7.25 -0.30
CA HIS A 104 0.05 -7.94 -0.84
C HIS A 104 -0.02 -8.15 -2.36
N GLU A 105 -1.10 -8.69 -2.88
CA GLU A 105 -1.27 -8.93 -4.32
C GLU A 105 -1.20 -7.65 -5.15
N THR A 106 -1.70 -6.53 -4.61
CA THR A 106 -1.64 -5.24 -5.30
C THR A 106 -0.21 -4.71 -5.35
N PHE A 107 0.55 -4.82 -4.27
CA PHE A 107 1.98 -4.50 -4.27
C PHE A 107 2.74 -5.35 -5.28
N GLN A 108 2.52 -6.66 -5.30
CA GLN A 108 3.16 -7.58 -6.25
C GLN A 108 2.83 -7.25 -7.71
N ALA A 109 1.58 -6.85 -8.01
CA ALA A 109 1.19 -6.45 -9.35
C ALA A 109 1.98 -5.23 -9.85
N PHE A 110 2.19 -4.22 -8.99
CA PHE A 110 2.99 -3.03 -9.33
C PHE A 110 4.49 -3.31 -9.40
N ILE A 111 5.04 -4.18 -8.52
CA ILE A 111 6.44 -4.64 -8.61
C ILE A 111 6.68 -5.34 -9.96
N LYS A 112 5.79 -6.26 -10.34
CA LYS A 112 5.87 -6.96 -11.63
C LYS A 112 5.77 -5.99 -12.82
N ALA A 113 4.85 -5.02 -12.77
CA ALA A 113 4.72 -4.01 -13.82
C ALA A 113 5.98 -3.15 -13.95
N HIS A 114 6.60 -2.77 -12.82
CA HIS A 114 7.88 -2.05 -12.81
C HIS A 114 9.01 -2.90 -13.42
N ASP A 115 9.09 -4.18 -13.09
CA ASP A 115 10.12 -5.08 -13.60
C ASP A 115 9.98 -5.38 -15.10
N LEU A 116 8.75 -5.41 -15.63
CA LEU A 116 8.48 -5.54 -17.07
C LEU A 116 8.80 -4.27 -17.85
N ASN A 117 8.82 -3.11 -17.18
CA ASN A 117 9.18 -1.81 -17.73
C ASN A 117 8.47 -1.42 -19.05
N GLU A 118 7.24 -1.88 -19.25
CA GLU A 118 6.45 -1.54 -20.44
C GLU A 118 6.07 -0.05 -20.46
N ILE A 119 5.77 0.51 -19.29
CA ILE A 119 5.61 1.95 -19.05
C ILE A 119 6.53 2.30 -17.88
N PRO A 120 7.61 3.07 -18.12
CA PRO A 120 8.57 3.37 -17.06
C PRO A 120 7.98 4.30 -16.01
N PHE A 121 8.11 3.92 -14.75
CA PHE A 121 7.75 4.72 -13.59
C PHE A 121 8.75 4.50 -12.44
N ARG A 122 8.88 5.50 -11.59
CA ARG A 122 9.66 5.38 -10.37
C ARG A 122 8.83 4.68 -9.30
N LEU A 123 9.46 3.77 -8.56
CA LEU A 123 8.81 3.01 -7.49
C LEU A 123 9.53 3.21 -6.16
N ASP A 124 8.84 3.84 -5.21
CA ASP A 124 9.29 4.08 -3.85
C ASP A 124 8.41 3.31 -2.87
N ALA A 125 8.96 2.93 -1.70
CA ALA A 125 8.21 2.32 -0.62
C ALA A 125 8.44 3.07 0.70
N TYR A 126 7.35 3.39 1.39
CA TYR A 126 7.30 4.01 2.71
C TYR A 126 6.76 2.98 3.70
N VAL A 127 7.58 2.58 4.64
CA VAL A 127 7.29 1.46 5.55
C VAL A 127 7.29 1.94 6.98
N SER A 128 6.18 1.75 7.69
CA SER A 128 6.13 1.82 9.15
C SER A 128 6.40 0.44 9.73
N VAL A 129 7.50 0.28 10.44
CA VAL A 129 7.80 -0.96 11.18
C VAL A 129 7.46 -0.74 12.64
N LEU A 130 6.49 -1.52 13.14
CA LEU A 130 6.00 -1.43 14.51
C LEU A 130 6.47 -2.62 15.34
N ASN A 131 6.97 -2.33 16.54
CA ASN A 131 7.26 -3.36 17.52
C ASN A 131 5.96 -3.73 18.26
N VAL A 132 5.19 -4.60 17.65
CA VAL A 132 3.82 -5.00 18.06
C VAL A 132 3.58 -6.51 17.94
N ASP A 133 4.63 -7.30 17.71
CA ASP A 133 4.48 -8.75 17.54
C ASP A 133 3.83 -9.40 18.79
N ASP A 134 4.11 -8.89 19.99
CA ASP A 134 3.50 -9.34 21.25
C ASP A 134 2.01 -8.99 21.38
N GLU A 135 1.52 -8.01 20.59
CA GLU A 135 0.11 -7.61 20.58
C GLU A 135 -0.71 -8.46 19.61
N ILE A 136 -0.06 -9.14 18.69
CA ILE A 136 -0.71 -10.00 17.71
C ILE A 136 -1.12 -11.28 18.44
N GLN A 137 -2.44 -11.57 18.44
CA GLN A 137 -2.96 -12.81 19.03
C GLN A 137 -2.26 -14.03 18.44
N PRO A 138 -2.08 -15.12 19.21
CA PRO A 138 -1.45 -16.31 18.68
C PRO A 138 -2.09 -16.75 17.36
N ILE A 139 -1.29 -16.85 16.33
CA ILE A 139 -1.73 -17.25 14.98
C ILE A 139 -1.94 -18.76 14.98
N THR A 140 -3.11 -19.18 14.52
CA THR A 140 -3.49 -20.58 14.36
C THR A 140 -3.45 -21.00 12.89
N ALA A 141 -3.58 -22.29 12.60
CA ALA A 141 -3.66 -22.79 11.24
C ALA A 141 -4.90 -22.33 10.46
N GLN A 142 -5.92 -21.81 11.15
CA GLN A 142 -7.14 -21.27 10.55
C GLN A 142 -7.04 -19.79 10.17
N ASP A 143 -6.01 -19.08 10.64
CA ASP A 143 -5.85 -17.64 10.39
C ASP A 143 -5.21 -17.36 9.02
N GLU A 144 -5.82 -16.45 8.26
CA GLU A 144 -5.23 -15.91 7.03
C GLU A 144 -4.27 -14.78 7.37
N VAL A 145 -2.97 -15.07 7.34
CA VAL A 145 -1.92 -14.06 7.58
C VAL A 145 -1.47 -13.44 6.27
N THR A 146 -1.47 -12.11 6.22
CA THR A 146 -0.94 -11.35 5.09
C THR A 146 0.42 -10.75 5.47
N TRP A 147 1.40 -11.01 4.61
CA TRP A 147 2.78 -10.56 4.78
C TRP A 147 3.10 -9.34 3.91
N ALA A 148 4.04 -8.54 4.36
CA ALA A 148 4.60 -7.44 3.58
C ALA A 148 5.23 -7.96 2.27
N PRO A 149 5.29 -7.13 1.22
CA PRO A 149 6.04 -7.49 0.03
C PRO A 149 7.52 -7.64 0.35
N VAL A 150 8.17 -8.60 -0.29
CA VAL A 150 9.62 -8.78 -0.15
C VAL A 150 10.34 -7.66 -0.91
N LEU A 151 11.17 -6.92 -0.20
CA LEU A 151 12.07 -5.94 -0.79
C LEU A 151 13.40 -6.64 -1.09
N ASP A 152 13.62 -7.01 -2.35
CA ASP A 152 14.83 -7.68 -2.82
C ASP A 152 16.04 -6.71 -2.88
N ASP A 153 17.18 -7.18 -3.36
CA ASP A 153 18.43 -6.42 -3.44
C ASP A 153 18.39 -5.22 -4.43
N ARG A 154 17.30 -5.06 -5.18
CA ARG A 154 17.05 -3.89 -6.02
C ARG A 154 16.38 -2.73 -5.27
N TRP A 155 16.03 -2.92 -4.01
CA TRP A 155 15.51 -1.85 -3.16
C TRP A 155 16.63 -1.25 -2.32
N VAL A 156 16.87 0.03 -2.52
CA VAL A 156 17.87 0.81 -1.78
C VAL A 156 17.19 1.56 -0.66
N MET A 157 17.63 1.32 0.57
CA MET A 157 17.14 2.05 1.74
C MET A 157 17.66 3.48 1.71
N MET A 158 16.76 4.44 1.77
CA MET A 158 17.07 5.87 1.74
C MET A 158 17.16 6.46 3.15
N TYR A 159 16.31 5.99 4.06
CA TYR A 159 16.37 6.33 5.48
C TYR A 159 15.71 5.27 6.35
N ASP A 160 16.12 5.28 7.62
CA ASP A 160 15.55 4.47 8.70
C ASP A 160 15.70 5.24 10.02
N HIS A 161 14.61 5.64 10.64
CA HIS A 161 14.64 6.39 11.89
C HIS A 161 13.44 6.09 12.80
N MET A 162 13.62 6.28 14.09
CA MET A 162 12.54 6.16 15.07
C MET A 162 11.57 7.33 14.95
N ALA A 163 10.27 7.03 14.91
CA ALA A 163 9.19 8.00 14.84
C ALA A 163 8.20 7.84 16.02
N GLY A 164 8.69 7.29 17.12
CA GLY A 164 7.97 7.03 18.35
C GLY A 164 8.61 5.87 19.11
N PRO A 165 8.11 5.52 20.30
CA PRO A 165 8.74 4.52 21.16
C PRO A 165 8.74 3.09 20.55
N ARG A 166 7.80 2.80 19.67
CA ARG A 166 7.64 1.47 19.05
C ARG A 166 7.56 1.47 17.52
N ARG A 167 7.74 2.64 16.87
CA ARG A 167 7.58 2.77 15.43
C ARG A 167 8.85 3.34 14.77
N ARG A 168 9.30 2.67 13.72
CA ARG A 168 10.36 3.13 12.81
C ARG A 168 9.74 3.48 11.47
N LEU A 169 10.22 4.53 10.84
CA LEU A 169 9.87 4.89 9.47
C LEU A 169 11.06 4.61 8.56
N GLN A 170 10.80 3.88 7.49
CA GLN A 170 11.78 3.51 6.50
C GLN A 170 11.30 3.94 5.11
N LYS A 171 12.23 4.37 4.28
CA LYS A 171 11.98 4.62 2.86
C LYS A 171 12.94 3.83 2.01
N TYR A 172 12.40 3.22 0.96
CA TYR A 172 13.16 2.49 -0.05
C TYR A 172 12.84 3.04 -1.44
N VAL A 173 13.80 2.93 -2.33
CA VAL A 173 13.65 3.22 -3.77
C VAL A 173 14.06 1.99 -4.54
N LYS A 174 13.18 1.53 -5.45
CA LYS A 174 13.49 0.41 -6.33
C LYS A 174 14.30 0.92 -7.53
N VAL A 175 15.44 0.30 -7.78
CA VAL A 175 16.33 0.62 -8.91
C VAL A 175 16.14 -0.38 -10.04
N PHE A 176 16.28 0.11 -11.28
CA PHE A 176 16.40 -0.75 -12.45
C PHE A 176 17.81 -1.35 -12.49
N ARG A 177 17.90 -2.61 -12.87
CA ARG A 177 19.16 -3.25 -13.26
C ARG A 177 19.26 -3.38 -14.76
#